data_3cb5bc2ebe00dfeda7d65ccf3ede181a
#
_entry.id   3cb5bc2ebe00dfeda7d65ccf3ede181a
#
_cell.length_a   1.000
_cell.length_b   1.000
_cell.length_c   1.000
_cell.angle_alpha   90.00
_cell.angle_beta   90.00
_cell.angle_gamma   90.00
#
_symmetry.space_group_name_H-M   'P 1'
#
loop_
_entity.id
_entity.type
_entity.pdbx_description
1 polymer ?
#
loop_
_entity_poly.entity_id
_entity_poly.type
_entity_poly.pdbx_seq_one_letter_code
_entity_poly.pdbx_strand_id
1 'polypeptide(L)'
;MLEKNKIFERSDDRPIVYDHYIPAKPNNKLVIFCHGFKGFKDWGHFPYFCMELSNHGYEVYAINFSKNGTTVENPDVFADLEAFSENTFTQEKKDLQEFIEFAVKDSINEHPGIFLVGHSRGGSIVLLVTAENKMVKGAVCWAAVADLKKRWEIYDVDIWRKVGVIYVPNSRTGQKMPVKFSAYEDCLKNEDKINVLDHAKKINVPILLIHGGKDETVPIKEAMSIEQSNPKIELMIFPEAGHTFGSSHPAGEKVPDEFKQLTISTIEFFNKF
;
A
#
# COMPACT_ATOMS: atom_id res chain seq x y z
N MET A 1 14.15 16.90 -5.61
CA MET A 1 15.30 15.97 -5.79
C MET A 1 14.79 14.55 -5.55
N LEU A 2 15.32 13.54 -6.24
CA LEU A 2 14.93 12.14 -6.04
C LEU A 2 16.16 11.32 -5.64
N GLU A 3 16.09 10.65 -4.48
CA GLU A 3 17.05 9.67 -4.02
C GLU A 3 16.43 8.28 -4.14
N LYS A 4 16.99 7.43 -5.00
CA LYS A 4 16.42 6.10 -5.30
C LYS A 4 17.11 4.99 -4.52
N ASN A 5 16.32 3.93 -4.25
CA ASN A 5 16.79 2.66 -3.69
C ASN A 5 17.61 2.83 -2.39
N LYS A 6 17.18 3.75 -1.55
CA LYS A 6 17.71 3.91 -0.19
C LYS A 6 17.30 2.70 0.65
N ILE A 7 18.01 2.48 1.72
CA ILE A 7 17.83 1.31 2.58
C ILE A 7 17.53 1.77 4.00
N PHE A 8 16.43 1.30 4.54
CA PHE A 8 16.14 1.36 5.97
C PHE A 8 16.50 0.01 6.58
N GLU A 9 17.62 -0.05 7.29
CA GLU A 9 18.09 -1.23 8.01
C GLU A 9 17.22 -1.46 9.25
N ARG A 10 16.89 -2.72 9.50
CA ARG A 10 16.07 -3.16 10.63
C ARG A 10 16.86 -4.16 11.47
N SER A 11 16.67 -4.13 12.78
CA SER A 11 17.48 -4.93 13.71
C SER A 11 17.15 -6.42 13.69
N ASP A 12 15.94 -6.78 13.30
CA ASP A 12 15.37 -8.12 13.49
C ASP A 12 14.72 -8.70 12.22
N ASP A 13 14.84 -8.01 11.07
CA ASP A 13 14.17 -8.42 9.83
C ASP A 13 14.90 -7.87 8.60
N ARG A 14 14.36 -8.23 7.41
CA ARG A 14 14.88 -7.75 6.13
C ARG A 14 14.74 -6.23 6.01
N PRO A 15 15.69 -5.56 5.30
CA PRO A 15 15.62 -4.12 5.12
C PRO A 15 14.40 -3.72 4.27
N ILE A 16 13.98 -2.47 4.44
CA ILE A 16 12.99 -1.82 3.56
C ILE A 16 13.74 -0.98 2.55
N VAL A 17 13.55 -1.26 1.27
CA VAL A 17 14.05 -0.42 0.17
C VAL A 17 13.03 0.66 -0.13
N TYR A 18 13.49 1.91 -0.24
CA TYR A 18 12.60 3.03 -0.49
C TYR A 18 13.19 4.06 -1.45
N ASP A 19 12.31 4.85 -2.08
CA ASP A 19 12.68 6.06 -2.79
C ASP A 19 12.24 7.27 -1.98
N HIS A 20 13.08 8.31 -1.95
CA HIS A 20 12.82 9.57 -1.27
C HIS A 20 12.70 10.71 -2.28
N TYR A 21 11.49 11.26 -2.41
CA TYR A 21 11.19 12.41 -3.27
C TYR A 21 11.19 13.67 -2.41
N ILE A 22 12.21 14.47 -2.58
CA ILE A 22 12.44 15.70 -1.81
C ILE A 22 11.92 16.90 -2.61
N PRO A 23 10.90 17.63 -2.11
CA PRO A 23 10.33 18.75 -2.81
C PRO A 23 11.29 19.95 -2.85
N ALA A 24 11.22 20.77 -3.92
CA ALA A 24 11.99 22.00 -4.01
C ALA A 24 11.50 23.09 -3.03
N LYS A 25 10.22 23.06 -2.68
CA LYS A 25 9.57 23.98 -1.71
C LYS A 25 8.68 23.15 -0.79
N PRO A 26 9.19 22.72 0.37
CA PRO A 26 8.43 21.88 1.31
C PRO A 26 7.19 22.59 1.86
N ASN A 27 6.09 21.84 2.01
CA ASN A 27 4.84 22.29 2.62
C ASN A 27 4.62 21.74 4.05
N ASN A 28 5.67 21.18 4.66
CA ASN A 28 5.68 20.53 5.96
C ASN A 28 4.77 19.28 6.07
N LYS A 29 4.48 18.63 4.96
CA LYS A 29 3.72 17.37 4.90
C LYS A 29 4.59 16.27 4.33
N LEU A 30 4.56 15.12 5.01
CA LEU A 30 5.26 13.90 4.63
C LEU A 30 4.23 12.85 4.19
N VAL A 31 4.44 12.22 3.04
CA VAL A 31 3.60 11.15 2.52
C VAL A 31 4.41 9.86 2.43
N ILE A 32 3.86 8.76 2.93
CA ILE A 32 4.41 7.42 2.72
C ILE A 32 3.48 6.65 1.79
N PHE A 33 4.01 6.17 0.67
CA PHE A 33 3.28 5.39 -0.32
C PHE A 33 3.58 3.89 -0.18
N CYS A 34 2.49 3.07 -0.12
CA CYS A 34 2.51 1.63 0.07
C CYS A 34 1.88 0.90 -1.13
N HIS A 35 2.64 0.00 -1.76
CA HIS A 35 2.16 -0.84 -2.87
C HIS A 35 1.25 -1.98 -2.39
N GLY A 36 0.55 -2.65 -3.32
CA GLY A 36 -0.28 -3.82 -3.08
C GLY A 36 0.45 -5.17 -3.26
N PHE A 37 -0.32 -6.25 -3.18
CA PHE A 37 0.16 -7.62 -3.42
C PHE A 37 0.74 -7.78 -4.82
N LYS A 38 1.87 -8.45 -4.95
CA LYS A 38 2.66 -8.55 -6.19
C LYS A 38 3.02 -7.19 -6.79
N GLY A 39 3.20 -6.19 -5.93
CA GLY A 39 3.62 -4.84 -6.27
C GLY A 39 4.99 -4.51 -5.68
N PHE A 40 5.49 -3.35 -6.07
CA PHE A 40 6.70 -2.71 -5.55
C PHE A 40 6.60 -1.21 -5.82
N LYS A 41 7.47 -0.41 -5.19
CA LYS A 41 7.42 1.06 -5.23
C LYS A 41 7.48 1.68 -6.63
N ASP A 42 8.20 1.03 -7.56
CA ASP A 42 8.36 1.48 -8.95
C ASP A 42 7.33 0.86 -9.92
N TRP A 43 6.24 0.24 -9.41
CA TRP A 43 5.26 -0.42 -10.25
C TRP A 43 4.43 0.58 -11.07
N GLY A 44 4.40 0.43 -12.39
CA GLY A 44 3.57 1.23 -13.28
C GLY A 44 3.84 2.74 -13.13
N HIS A 45 2.77 3.51 -12.88
CA HIS A 45 2.85 4.96 -12.73
C HIS A 45 2.96 5.44 -11.26
N PHE A 46 3.30 4.56 -10.30
CA PHE A 46 3.53 5.00 -8.91
C PHE A 46 4.66 6.04 -8.79
N PRO A 47 5.79 5.92 -9.53
CA PRO A 47 6.80 6.98 -9.55
C PRO A 47 6.28 8.33 -10.05
N TYR A 48 5.38 8.34 -11.06
CA TYR A 48 4.73 9.57 -11.52
C TYR A 48 3.92 10.22 -10.39
N PHE A 49 3.08 9.42 -9.69
CA PHE A 49 2.30 9.91 -8.54
C PHE A 49 3.18 10.54 -7.46
N CYS A 50 4.25 9.85 -7.05
CA CYS A 50 5.17 10.34 -6.03
C CYS A 50 5.88 11.62 -6.46
N MET A 51 6.26 11.73 -7.74
CA MET A 51 6.86 12.94 -8.31
C MET A 51 5.87 14.11 -8.31
N GLU A 52 4.61 13.87 -8.70
CA GLU A 52 3.57 14.92 -8.69
C GLU A 52 3.29 15.42 -7.27
N LEU A 53 3.22 14.56 -6.26
CA LEU A 53 3.16 15.00 -4.87
C LEU A 53 4.36 15.88 -4.50
N SER A 54 5.57 15.46 -4.86
CA SER A 54 6.79 16.23 -4.58
C SER A 54 6.80 17.59 -5.29
N ASN A 55 6.28 17.66 -6.52
CA ASN A 55 6.10 18.92 -7.25
C ASN A 55 5.11 19.88 -6.53
N HIS A 56 4.18 19.33 -5.74
CA HIS A 56 3.22 20.07 -4.93
C HIS A 56 3.70 20.35 -3.49
N GLY A 57 4.98 20.09 -3.21
CA GLY A 57 5.61 20.44 -1.94
C GLY A 57 5.59 19.34 -0.88
N TYR A 58 5.01 18.18 -1.17
CA TYR A 58 5.04 17.04 -0.25
C TYR A 58 6.39 16.35 -0.28
N GLU A 59 6.94 16.04 0.87
CA GLU A 59 8.04 15.09 1.01
C GLU A 59 7.46 13.67 0.89
N VAL A 60 8.00 12.82 0.00
CA VAL A 60 7.38 11.53 -0.27
C VAL A 60 8.40 10.40 -0.14
N TYR A 61 8.01 9.36 0.59
CA TYR A 61 8.69 8.07 0.66
C TYR A 61 7.83 7.00 -0.01
N ALA A 62 8.36 6.35 -1.05
CA ALA A 62 7.75 5.18 -1.67
C ALA A 62 8.50 3.93 -1.21
N ILE A 63 7.82 2.99 -0.54
CA ILE A 63 8.48 1.84 0.09
C ILE A 63 8.19 0.52 -0.63
N ASN A 64 9.15 -0.40 -0.56
CA ASN A 64 8.93 -1.82 -0.74
C ASN A 64 8.75 -2.47 0.63
N PHE A 65 7.65 -3.20 0.86
CA PHE A 65 7.52 -4.00 2.07
C PHE A 65 8.65 -5.04 2.15
N SER A 66 9.17 -5.30 3.33
CA SER A 66 10.39 -6.09 3.56
C SER A 66 10.36 -7.50 2.94
N LYS A 67 9.17 -8.11 2.86
CA LYS A 67 8.97 -9.46 2.29
C LYS A 67 8.15 -9.46 0.99
N ASN A 68 8.17 -8.36 0.23
CA ASN A 68 7.43 -8.32 -1.04
C ASN A 68 8.05 -9.15 -2.17
N GLY A 69 9.24 -9.73 -1.94
CA GLY A 69 9.96 -10.57 -2.89
C GLY A 69 10.99 -9.83 -3.75
N THR A 70 11.14 -8.53 -3.57
CA THR A 70 12.26 -7.77 -4.16
C THR A 70 13.49 -7.84 -3.26
N THR A 71 14.65 -7.43 -3.78
CA THR A 71 15.89 -7.32 -3.00
C THR A 71 16.48 -5.93 -3.13
N VAL A 72 17.53 -5.64 -2.37
CA VAL A 72 18.27 -4.37 -2.48
C VAL A 72 18.86 -4.20 -3.88
N GLU A 73 19.39 -5.29 -4.45
CA GLU A 73 20.00 -5.31 -5.77
C GLU A 73 18.96 -5.30 -6.91
N ASN A 74 17.76 -5.82 -6.65
CA ASN A 74 16.67 -5.94 -7.61
C ASN A 74 15.36 -5.39 -7.00
N PRO A 75 15.23 -4.07 -6.83
CA PRO A 75 14.12 -3.47 -6.09
C PRO A 75 12.78 -3.43 -6.86
N ASP A 76 12.78 -3.78 -8.14
CA ASP A 76 11.65 -3.78 -9.07
C ASP A 76 11.38 -5.15 -9.72
N VAL A 77 12.08 -6.20 -9.24
CA VAL A 77 11.94 -7.59 -9.71
C VAL A 77 11.73 -8.52 -8.51
N PHE A 78 10.84 -9.50 -8.65
CA PHE A 78 10.64 -10.55 -7.62
C PHE A 78 11.78 -11.59 -7.69
N ALA A 79 12.94 -11.22 -7.17
CA ALA A 79 14.17 -12.02 -7.18
C ALA A 79 14.23 -12.98 -5.97
N ASP A 80 13.52 -12.67 -4.88
CA ASP A 80 13.47 -13.49 -3.66
C ASP A 80 12.07 -14.03 -3.39
N LEU A 81 11.76 -15.15 -4.05
CA LEU A 81 10.47 -15.81 -3.89
C LEU A 81 10.31 -16.50 -2.53
N GLU A 82 11.41 -16.82 -1.83
CA GLU A 82 11.33 -17.36 -0.47
C GLU A 82 10.81 -16.31 0.51
N ALA A 83 11.37 -15.09 0.49
CA ALA A 83 10.87 -13.98 1.28
C ALA A 83 9.41 -13.66 0.94
N PHE A 84 9.07 -13.63 -0.36
CA PHE A 84 7.69 -13.43 -0.80
C PHE A 84 6.74 -14.47 -0.22
N SER A 85 7.17 -15.76 -0.17
CA SER A 85 6.36 -16.86 0.33
C SER A 85 6.00 -16.74 1.81
N GLU A 86 6.85 -16.05 2.58
CA GLU A 86 6.73 -15.84 4.03
C GLU A 86 6.04 -14.53 4.42
N ASN A 87 5.66 -13.72 3.43
CA ASN A 87 5.03 -12.44 3.71
C ASN A 87 3.64 -12.60 4.34
N THR A 88 3.36 -11.80 5.36
CA THR A 88 2.07 -11.78 6.08
C THR A 88 1.52 -10.36 6.18
N PHE A 89 0.23 -10.23 6.49
CA PHE A 89 -0.36 -8.90 6.71
C PHE A 89 0.16 -8.22 7.96
N THR A 90 0.46 -8.99 9.01
CA THR A 90 1.05 -8.45 10.23
C THR A 90 2.48 -7.97 10.00
N GLN A 91 3.24 -8.63 9.11
CA GLN A 91 4.56 -8.17 8.71
C GLN A 91 4.47 -6.83 7.97
N GLU A 92 3.62 -6.71 6.94
CA GLU A 92 3.45 -5.45 6.21
C GLU A 92 2.97 -4.31 7.12
N LYS A 93 2.09 -4.60 8.09
CA LYS A 93 1.66 -3.62 9.11
C LYS A 93 2.83 -3.17 9.98
N LYS A 94 3.65 -4.11 10.47
CA LYS A 94 4.87 -3.82 11.25
C LYS A 94 5.86 -2.98 10.43
N ASP A 95 6.08 -3.35 9.18
CA ASP A 95 6.95 -2.62 8.25
C ASP A 95 6.57 -1.15 8.16
N LEU A 96 5.27 -0.86 7.94
CA LEU A 96 4.80 0.51 7.83
C LEU A 96 4.91 1.28 9.16
N GLN A 97 4.62 0.64 10.30
CA GLN A 97 4.75 1.27 11.62
C GLN A 97 6.21 1.68 11.90
N GLU A 98 7.16 0.79 11.68
CA GLU A 98 8.59 1.07 11.87
C GLU A 98 9.11 2.09 10.87
N PHE A 99 8.64 2.02 9.61
CA PHE A 99 9.03 2.99 8.60
C PHE A 99 8.52 4.40 8.90
N ILE A 100 7.32 4.56 9.47
CA ILE A 100 6.82 5.87 9.93
C ILE A 100 7.77 6.49 10.96
N GLU A 101 8.21 5.71 11.95
CA GLU A 101 9.15 6.19 12.97
C GLU A 101 10.50 6.59 12.39
N PHE A 102 10.99 5.85 11.41
CA PHE A 102 12.19 6.18 10.65
C PHE A 102 11.98 7.46 9.83
N ALA A 103 10.93 7.52 9.01
CA ALA A 103 10.67 8.63 8.10
C ALA A 103 10.53 9.99 8.83
N VAL A 104 9.94 10.00 10.04
CA VAL A 104 9.87 11.21 10.88
C VAL A 104 11.25 11.73 11.28
N LYS A 105 12.19 10.82 11.57
CA LYS A 105 13.56 11.19 11.96
C LYS A 105 14.44 11.58 10.77
N ASP A 106 14.18 10.97 9.61
CA ASP A 106 14.91 11.20 8.35
C ASP A 106 14.37 12.39 7.55
N SER A 107 13.16 12.87 7.88
CA SER A 107 12.47 13.96 7.18
C SER A 107 13.27 15.25 7.14
N ILE A 108 13.21 15.92 5.99
CA ILE A 108 13.72 17.30 5.85
C ILE A 108 12.87 18.33 6.61
N ASN A 109 11.67 17.97 7.05
CA ASN A 109 10.78 18.80 7.83
C ASN A 109 10.96 18.54 9.31
N GLU A 110 10.97 19.59 10.14
CA GLU A 110 11.23 19.45 11.58
C GLU A 110 10.08 18.73 12.32
N HIS A 111 8.82 19.02 11.96
CA HIS A 111 7.62 18.39 12.54
C HIS A 111 6.58 18.13 11.44
N PRO A 112 6.80 17.12 10.60
CA PRO A 112 5.92 16.89 9.45
C PRO A 112 4.53 16.39 9.87
N GLY A 113 3.50 16.89 9.19
CA GLY A 113 2.20 16.21 9.15
C GLY A 113 2.31 14.95 8.31
N ILE A 114 2.02 13.78 8.91
CA ILE A 114 2.18 12.49 8.23
C ILE A 114 0.89 12.10 7.54
N PHE A 115 0.97 11.78 6.27
CA PHE A 115 -0.12 11.25 5.46
C PHE A 115 0.30 9.91 4.84
N LEU A 116 -0.64 9.01 4.72
CA LEU A 116 -0.39 7.69 4.13
C LEU A 116 -1.18 7.53 2.83
N VAL A 117 -0.57 6.87 1.85
CA VAL A 117 -1.27 6.43 0.64
C VAL A 117 -0.98 4.96 0.41
N GLY A 118 -2.02 4.18 0.09
CA GLY A 118 -1.84 2.76 -0.19
C GLY A 118 -2.75 2.26 -1.30
N HIS A 119 -2.21 1.36 -2.14
CA HIS A 119 -2.95 0.71 -3.21
C HIS A 119 -3.31 -0.73 -2.82
N SER A 120 -4.56 -1.14 -3.05
CA SER A 120 -5.03 -2.52 -2.88
C SER A 120 -4.76 -3.02 -1.45
N ARG A 121 -4.01 -4.11 -1.25
CA ARG A 121 -3.53 -4.59 0.06
C ARG A 121 -2.83 -3.47 0.84
N GLY A 122 -1.96 -2.68 0.19
CA GLY A 122 -1.29 -1.54 0.83
C GLY A 122 -2.28 -0.51 1.39
N GLY A 123 -3.42 -0.29 0.72
CA GLY A 123 -4.52 0.55 1.23
C GLY A 123 -5.14 0.00 2.51
N SER A 124 -5.30 -1.33 2.61
CA SER A 124 -5.79 -1.98 3.83
C SER A 124 -4.78 -1.84 4.98
N ILE A 125 -3.49 -2.06 4.71
CA ILE A 125 -2.41 -1.87 5.69
C ILE A 125 -2.37 -0.42 6.19
N VAL A 126 -2.54 0.54 5.29
CA VAL A 126 -2.66 1.97 5.63
C VAL A 126 -3.82 2.22 6.60
N LEU A 127 -5.01 1.65 6.36
CA LEU A 127 -6.15 1.78 7.28
C LEU A 127 -5.86 1.18 8.65
N LEU A 128 -5.26 -0.02 8.71
CA LEU A 128 -4.88 -0.66 9.97
C LEU A 128 -3.93 0.22 10.79
N VAL A 129 -2.88 0.74 10.14
CA VAL A 129 -1.87 1.58 10.81
C VAL A 129 -2.45 2.94 11.19
N THR A 130 -3.26 3.57 10.34
CA THR A 130 -3.88 4.86 10.64
C THR A 130 -4.78 4.80 11.87
N ALA A 131 -5.47 3.68 12.09
CA ALA A 131 -6.32 3.50 13.28
C ALA A 131 -5.52 3.47 14.60
N GLU A 132 -4.25 3.09 14.57
CA GLU A 132 -3.41 2.88 15.76
C GLU A 132 -2.35 3.97 15.96
N ASN A 133 -1.89 4.61 14.87
CA ASN A 133 -0.78 5.56 14.92
C ASN A 133 -1.27 7.02 14.96
N LYS A 134 -1.10 7.66 16.11
CA LYS A 134 -1.54 9.04 16.36
C LYS A 134 -0.74 10.12 15.58
N MET A 135 0.40 9.76 15.01
CA MET A 135 1.19 10.67 14.18
C MET A 135 0.54 10.90 12.80
N VAL A 136 -0.24 9.92 12.31
CA VAL A 136 -0.93 10.03 11.03
C VAL A 136 -2.05 11.06 11.10
N LYS A 137 -2.08 11.97 10.14
CA LYS A 137 -3.05 13.09 10.05
C LYS A 137 -4.15 12.85 9.02
N GLY A 138 -3.95 11.92 8.11
CA GLY A 138 -4.94 11.51 7.11
C GLY A 138 -4.37 10.45 6.18
N ALA A 139 -5.25 9.80 5.42
CA ALA A 139 -4.81 8.81 4.44
C ALA A 139 -5.71 8.77 3.21
N VAL A 140 -5.13 8.29 2.10
CA VAL A 140 -5.86 7.96 0.88
C VAL A 140 -5.61 6.50 0.52
N CYS A 141 -6.68 5.73 0.32
CA CYS A 141 -6.59 4.32 0.03
C CYS A 141 -7.22 4.02 -1.33
N TRP A 142 -6.42 3.52 -2.27
CA TRP A 142 -6.86 3.18 -3.62
C TRP A 142 -7.20 1.70 -3.70
N ALA A 143 -8.41 1.36 -4.12
CA ALA A 143 -8.87 -0.02 -4.31
C ALA A 143 -8.60 -0.94 -3.09
N ALA A 144 -8.81 -0.41 -1.87
CA ALA A 144 -8.50 -1.12 -0.63
C ALA A 144 -9.41 -2.33 -0.40
N VAL A 145 -8.87 -3.35 0.28
CA VAL A 145 -9.54 -4.59 0.63
C VAL A 145 -10.13 -4.49 2.04
N ALA A 146 -11.41 -4.79 2.21
CA ALA A 146 -12.08 -4.78 3.51
C ALA A 146 -11.82 -6.04 4.34
N ASP A 147 -11.66 -7.18 3.70
CA ASP A 147 -11.46 -8.48 4.36
C ASP A 147 -10.22 -9.18 3.82
N LEU A 148 -9.10 -8.99 4.53
CA LEU A 148 -7.80 -9.54 4.15
C LEU A 148 -7.77 -11.07 4.24
N LYS A 149 -8.40 -11.67 5.25
CA LYS A 149 -8.44 -13.13 5.43
C LYS A 149 -9.20 -13.79 4.29
N LYS A 150 -10.32 -13.22 3.89
CA LYS A 150 -11.16 -13.74 2.80
C LYS A 150 -10.43 -13.79 1.46
N ARG A 151 -9.40 -12.95 1.24
CA ARG A 151 -8.55 -13.01 0.05
C ARG A 151 -7.78 -14.32 -0.07
N TRP A 152 -7.55 -15.03 1.04
CA TRP A 152 -6.93 -16.34 1.06
C TRP A 152 -7.94 -17.48 0.98
N GLU A 153 -9.19 -17.26 1.43
CA GLU A 153 -10.25 -18.27 1.43
C GLU A 153 -10.84 -18.57 0.04
N ILE A 154 -10.35 -17.91 -1.01
CA ILE A 154 -10.62 -18.31 -2.41
C ILE A 154 -9.87 -19.58 -2.82
N TYR A 155 -8.85 -19.98 -2.04
CA TYR A 155 -8.11 -21.22 -2.21
C TYR A 155 -8.67 -22.29 -1.28
N ASP A 156 -8.48 -23.56 -1.65
CA ASP A 156 -8.82 -24.68 -0.75
C ASP A 156 -7.85 -24.70 0.44
N VAL A 157 -8.32 -24.19 1.57
CA VAL A 157 -7.52 -24.01 2.81
C VAL A 157 -7.04 -25.35 3.37
N ASP A 158 -7.84 -26.45 3.24
CA ASP A 158 -7.47 -27.76 3.75
C ASP A 158 -6.40 -28.43 2.89
N ILE A 159 -6.47 -28.26 1.58
CA ILE A 159 -5.40 -28.69 0.67
C ILE A 159 -4.16 -27.85 0.95
N TRP A 160 -4.29 -26.52 1.04
CA TRP A 160 -3.15 -25.64 1.30
C TRP A 160 -2.43 -25.99 2.60
N ARG A 161 -3.19 -26.25 3.68
CA ARG A 161 -2.62 -26.71 4.96
C ARG A 161 -1.79 -28.01 4.81
N LYS A 162 -2.26 -28.95 4.01
CA LYS A 162 -1.57 -30.26 3.79
C LYS A 162 -0.31 -30.13 2.95
N VAL A 163 -0.34 -29.28 1.89
CA VAL A 163 0.80 -29.12 0.98
C VAL A 163 1.79 -28.05 1.44
N GLY A 164 1.38 -27.20 2.38
CA GLY A 164 2.20 -26.14 2.99
C GLY A 164 2.37 -24.88 2.14
N VAL A 165 2.18 -24.93 0.82
CA VAL A 165 2.39 -23.81 -0.10
C VAL A 165 1.39 -23.86 -1.26
N ILE A 166 0.88 -22.70 -1.66
CA ILE A 166 0.15 -22.50 -2.92
C ILE A 166 0.95 -21.58 -3.84
N TYR A 167 0.59 -21.59 -5.12
CA TYR A 167 1.24 -20.74 -6.13
C TYR A 167 0.22 -19.82 -6.77
N VAL A 168 0.42 -18.52 -6.61
CA VAL A 168 -0.43 -17.49 -7.21
C VAL A 168 0.22 -17.02 -8.52
N PRO A 169 -0.47 -17.10 -9.66
CA PRO A 169 0.12 -16.67 -10.92
C PRO A 169 0.37 -15.15 -10.93
N ASN A 170 1.53 -14.77 -11.45
CA ASN A 170 1.82 -13.40 -11.83
C ASN A 170 1.73 -13.31 -13.36
N SER A 171 0.60 -12.87 -13.87
CA SER A 171 0.34 -12.81 -15.33
C SER A 171 1.30 -11.90 -16.09
N ARG A 172 1.95 -10.96 -15.43
CA ARG A 172 2.90 -10.02 -16.04
C ARG A 172 4.27 -10.64 -16.31
N THR A 173 4.76 -11.46 -15.38
CA THR A 173 6.10 -12.05 -15.45
C THR A 173 6.07 -13.54 -15.79
N GLY A 174 4.89 -14.18 -15.78
CA GLY A 174 4.75 -15.63 -15.89
C GLY A 174 5.20 -16.41 -14.65
N GLN A 175 5.70 -15.72 -13.62
CA GLN A 175 6.15 -16.38 -12.38
C GLN A 175 4.97 -16.99 -11.61
N LYS A 176 5.21 -18.12 -10.99
CA LYS A 176 4.34 -18.73 -9.99
C LYS A 176 4.81 -18.25 -8.61
N MET A 177 4.08 -17.31 -8.03
CA MET A 177 4.42 -16.66 -6.76
C MET A 177 4.03 -17.59 -5.60
N PRO A 178 4.98 -18.17 -4.85
CA PRO A 178 4.67 -19.05 -3.73
C PRO A 178 4.09 -18.28 -2.54
N VAL A 179 3.11 -18.87 -1.86
CA VAL A 179 2.59 -18.36 -0.58
C VAL A 179 2.51 -19.54 0.39
N LYS A 180 3.28 -19.50 1.46
CA LYS A 180 3.27 -20.52 2.52
C LYS A 180 1.98 -20.44 3.33
N PHE A 181 1.55 -21.57 3.88
CA PHE A 181 0.34 -21.65 4.70
C PHE A 181 0.40 -20.75 5.93
N SER A 182 1.62 -20.42 6.40
CA SER A 182 1.85 -19.44 7.48
C SER A 182 1.19 -18.07 7.25
N ALA A 183 0.98 -17.65 6.00
CA ALA A 183 0.25 -16.42 5.68
C ALA A 183 -1.23 -16.49 6.10
N TYR A 184 -1.87 -17.67 5.99
CA TYR A 184 -3.23 -17.88 6.49
C TYR A 184 -3.27 -18.10 7.99
N GLU A 185 -2.28 -18.83 8.55
CA GLU A 185 -2.15 -18.98 10.01
C GLU A 185 -1.97 -17.65 10.72
N ASP A 186 -1.22 -16.72 10.12
CA ASP A 186 -1.09 -15.35 10.62
C ASP A 186 -2.45 -14.65 10.71
N CYS A 187 -3.30 -14.80 9.68
CA CYS A 187 -4.65 -14.25 9.70
C CYS A 187 -5.51 -14.83 10.83
N LEU A 188 -5.40 -16.14 11.10
CA LEU A 188 -6.16 -16.79 12.17
C LEU A 188 -5.67 -16.37 13.56
N LYS A 189 -4.35 -16.26 13.74
CA LYS A 189 -3.73 -15.91 15.04
C LYS A 189 -3.88 -14.42 15.39
N ASN A 190 -3.99 -13.56 14.39
CA ASN A 190 -3.98 -12.10 14.52
C ASN A 190 -5.23 -11.44 13.92
N GLU A 191 -6.37 -12.14 13.93
CA GLU A 191 -7.61 -11.65 13.28
C GLU A 191 -8.01 -10.26 13.79
N ASP A 192 -7.88 -10.01 15.09
CA ASP A 192 -8.12 -8.73 15.74
C ASP A 192 -7.18 -7.61 15.25
N LYS A 193 -5.93 -7.95 14.90
CA LYS A 193 -4.92 -6.99 14.45
C LYS A 193 -5.01 -6.63 12.97
N ILE A 194 -5.70 -7.47 12.17
CA ILE A 194 -5.82 -7.29 10.72
C ILE A 194 -7.26 -7.08 10.25
N ASN A 195 -8.23 -6.96 11.15
CA ASN A 195 -9.61 -6.67 10.82
C ASN A 195 -9.74 -5.20 10.38
N VAL A 196 -9.82 -4.99 9.07
CA VAL A 196 -9.86 -3.65 8.46
C VAL A 196 -11.09 -2.88 8.89
N LEU A 197 -12.26 -3.52 8.95
CA LEU A 197 -13.53 -2.85 9.31
C LEU A 197 -13.52 -2.38 10.76
N ASP A 198 -13.00 -3.20 11.68
CA ASP A 198 -12.92 -2.83 13.09
C ASP A 198 -11.87 -1.76 13.37
N HIS A 199 -10.82 -1.70 12.56
CA HIS A 199 -9.85 -0.59 12.60
C HIS A 199 -10.46 0.67 12.00
N ALA A 200 -11.11 0.59 10.84
CA ALA A 200 -11.76 1.72 10.17
C ALA A 200 -12.75 2.45 11.10
N LYS A 201 -13.55 1.72 11.90
CA LYS A 201 -14.45 2.29 12.92
C LYS A 201 -13.73 3.19 13.94
N LYS A 202 -12.46 2.94 14.22
CA LYS A 202 -11.66 3.64 15.23
C LYS A 202 -10.91 4.85 14.67
N ILE A 203 -10.87 5.02 13.35
CA ILE A 203 -10.14 6.12 12.71
C ILE A 203 -10.85 7.44 13.01
N ASN A 204 -10.07 8.42 13.48
CA ASN A 204 -10.55 9.76 13.82
C ASN A 204 -9.98 10.88 12.94
N VAL A 205 -9.14 10.53 11.98
CA VAL A 205 -8.55 11.43 10.98
C VAL A 205 -9.25 11.30 9.63
N PRO A 206 -9.15 12.29 8.74
CA PRO A 206 -9.77 12.22 7.41
C PRO A 206 -9.20 11.07 6.57
N ILE A 207 -10.08 10.34 5.91
CA ILE A 207 -9.76 9.25 4.98
C ILE A 207 -10.52 9.45 3.68
N LEU A 208 -9.83 9.29 2.55
CA LEU A 208 -10.44 9.18 1.24
C LEU A 208 -10.19 7.77 0.68
N LEU A 209 -11.25 7.06 0.37
CA LEU A 209 -11.19 5.85 -0.45
C LEU A 209 -11.43 6.24 -1.91
N ILE A 210 -10.57 5.78 -2.83
CA ILE A 210 -10.81 5.91 -4.27
C ILE A 210 -10.89 4.51 -4.87
N HIS A 211 -11.99 4.20 -5.58
CA HIS A 211 -12.22 2.86 -6.10
C HIS A 211 -12.72 2.87 -7.53
N GLY A 212 -12.23 1.92 -8.34
CA GLY A 212 -12.71 1.75 -9.70
C GLY A 212 -14.05 1.02 -9.76
N GLY A 213 -15.03 1.56 -10.51
CA GLY A 213 -16.33 0.92 -10.68
C GLY A 213 -16.28 -0.41 -11.43
N LYS A 214 -15.25 -0.60 -12.27
CA LYS A 214 -14.98 -1.84 -13.04
C LYS A 214 -13.83 -2.67 -12.45
N ASP A 215 -13.56 -2.54 -11.14
CA ASP A 215 -12.52 -3.32 -10.47
C ASP A 215 -12.97 -4.78 -10.29
N GLU A 216 -12.43 -5.68 -11.12
CA GLU A 216 -12.66 -7.13 -11.05
C GLU A 216 -11.76 -7.84 -10.02
N THR A 217 -10.69 -7.19 -9.56
CA THR A 217 -9.73 -7.75 -8.59
C THR A 217 -10.22 -7.57 -7.16
N VAL A 218 -10.67 -6.36 -6.83
CA VAL A 218 -11.27 -6.01 -5.54
C VAL A 218 -12.64 -5.39 -5.85
N PRO A 219 -13.73 -6.12 -5.64
CA PRO A 219 -15.06 -5.60 -5.92
C PRO A 219 -15.37 -4.32 -5.14
N ILE A 220 -16.05 -3.36 -5.77
CA ILE A 220 -16.40 -2.06 -5.17
C ILE A 220 -17.13 -2.17 -3.81
N LYS A 221 -17.84 -3.27 -3.58
CA LYS A 221 -18.47 -3.56 -2.28
C LYS A 221 -17.51 -3.57 -1.10
N GLU A 222 -16.23 -3.86 -1.33
CA GLU A 222 -15.18 -3.79 -0.29
C GLU A 222 -15.02 -2.33 0.18
N ALA A 223 -14.86 -1.38 -0.76
CA ALA A 223 -14.76 0.04 -0.42
C ALA A 223 -16.05 0.57 0.24
N MET A 224 -17.22 0.16 -0.25
CA MET A 224 -18.52 0.52 0.35
C MET A 224 -18.63 0.00 1.79
N SER A 225 -18.14 -1.22 2.08
CA SER A 225 -18.15 -1.76 3.43
C SER A 225 -17.23 -0.98 4.38
N ILE A 226 -16.06 -0.52 3.89
CA ILE A 226 -15.15 0.31 4.68
C ILE A 226 -15.80 1.68 4.96
N GLU A 227 -16.33 2.34 3.95
CA GLU A 227 -17.00 3.64 4.08
C GLU A 227 -18.17 3.58 5.06
N GLN A 228 -19.04 2.58 4.94
CA GLN A 228 -20.18 2.39 5.84
C GLN A 228 -19.77 2.13 7.30
N SER A 229 -18.55 1.67 7.56
CA SER A 229 -18.06 1.41 8.92
C SER A 229 -17.76 2.69 9.70
N ASN A 230 -17.51 3.82 9.03
CA ASN A 230 -17.15 5.08 9.68
C ASN A 230 -17.57 6.29 8.82
N PRO A 231 -18.47 7.17 9.32
CA PRO A 231 -18.97 8.32 8.58
C PRO A 231 -17.92 9.40 8.25
N LYS A 232 -16.70 9.29 8.79
CA LYS A 232 -15.57 10.17 8.46
C LYS A 232 -14.76 9.72 7.25
N ILE A 233 -15.07 8.55 6.71
CA ILE A 233 -14.44 8.02 5.51
C ILE A 233 -15.23 8.47 4.30
N GLU A 234 -14.58 9.22 3.41
CA GLU A 234 -15.13 9.63 2.11
C GLU A 234 -14.87 8.54 1.07
N LEU A 235 -15.84 8.21 0.23
CA LEU A 235 -15.69 7.30 -0.91
C LEU A 235 -15.87 8.04 -2.22
N MET A 236 -14.86 7.99 -3.08
CA MET A 236 -14.88 8.47 -4.46
C MET A 236 -14.81 7.29 -5.42
N ILE A 237 -15.79 7.20 -6.34
CA ILE A 237 -15.84 6.12 -7.32
C ILE A 237 -15.45 6.67 -8.69
N PHE A 238 -14.55 5.96 -9.38
CA PHE A 238 -14.22 6.18 -10.78
C PHE A 238 -14.98 5.13 -11.61
N PRO A 239 -16.13 5.45 -12.21
CA PRO A 239 -17.05 4.45 -12.73
C PRO A 239 -16.44 3.51 -13.78
N GLU A 240 -15.54 4.05 -14.64
CA GLU A 240 -14.94 3.31 -15.75
C GLU A 240 -13.59 2.66 -15.40
N ALA A 241 -12.99 3.03 -14.26
CA ALA A 241 -11.67 2.55 -13.88
C ALA A 241 -11.71 1.11 -13.36
N GLY A 242 -10.67 0.34 -13.68
CA GLY A 242 -10.38 -0.96 -13.08
C GLY A 242 -9.45 -0.83 -11.87
N HIS A 243 -8.87 -1.96 -11.42
CA HIS A 243 -8.06 -2.06 -10.19
C HIS A 243 -6.84 -1.14 -10.13
N THR A 244 -6.22 -0.84 -11.27
CA THR A 244 -4.98 -0.05 -11.36
C THR A 244 -5.19 1.31 -12.02
N PHE A 245 -6.44 1.74 -12.18
CA PHE A 245 -6.79 3.03 -12.78
C PHE A 245 -6.11 3.26 -14.14
N GLY A 246 -6.15 2.23 -14.99
CA GLY A 246 -5.54 2.24 -16.32
C GLY A 246 -4.02 2.05 -16.35
N SER A 247 -3.35 2.06 -15.20
CA SER A 247 -1.91 1.83 -15.13
C SER A 247 -1.55 0.36 -15.35
N SER A 248 -0.42 0.11 -16.02
CA SER A 248 0.16 -1.21 -16.25
C SER A 248 1.64 -1.22 -15.83
N HIS A 249 2.22 -2.42 -15.72
CA HIS A 249 3.67 -2.56 -15.56
C HIS A 249 4.20 -3.55 -16.61
N PRO A 250 5.24 -3.17 -17.37
CA PRO A 250 5.91 -1.86 -17.38
C PRO A 250 4.97 -0.70 -17.67
N ALA A 251 5.30 0.48 -17.14
CA ALA A 251 4.55 1.69 -17.42
C ALA A 251 4.57 2.00 -18.94
N GLY A 252 3.42 2.36 -19.48
CA GLY A 252 3.36 2.93 -20.82
C GLY A 252 3.98 4.33 -20.88
N GLU A 253 4.28 4.80 -22.10
CA GLU A 253 4.82 6.15 -22.29
C GLU A 253 3.86 7.26 -21.83
N LYS A 254 2.56 7.01 -21.94
CA LYS A 254 1.51 7.96 -21.56
C LYS A 254 0.87 7.54 -20.24
N VAL A 255 0.83 8.46 -19.29
CA VAL A 255 0.07 8.27 -18.05
C VAL A 255 -1.43 8.21 -18.36
N PRO A 256 -2.17 7.16 -17.94
CA PRO A 256 -3.61 7.07 -18.15
C PRO A 256 -4.37 8.24 -17.52
N ASP A 257 -5.45 8.67 -18.15
CA ASP A 257 -6.20 9.82 -17.66
C ASP A 257 -6.89 9.54 -16.31
N GLU A 258 -7.34 8.31 -16.08
CA GLU A 258 -7.85 7.87 -14.76
C GLU A 258 -6.76 7.94 -13.69
N PHE A 259 -5.50 7.58 -14.02
CA PHE A 259 -4.40 7.65 -13.08
C PHE A 259 -3.98 9.09 -12.75
N LYS A 260 -4.05 9.99 -13.75
CA LYS A 260 -3.86 11.45 -13.51
C LYS A 260 -4.94 12.00 -12.58
N GLN A 261 -6.21 11.65 -12.86
CA GLN A 261 -7.32 12.09 -12.02
C GLN A 261 -7.22 11.55 -10.59
N LEU A 262 -6.81 10.29 -10.42
CA LEU A 262 -6.49 9.68 -9.13
C LEU A 262 -5.43 10.49 -8.36
N THR A 263 -4.35 10.86 -9.07
CA THR A 263 -3.26 11.70 -8.52
C THR A 263 -3.77 13.06 -8.07
N ILE A 264 -4.51 13.75 -8.95
CA ILE A 264 -5.11 15.08 -8.66
C ILE A 264 -6.05 14.97 -7.44
N SER A 265 -6.97 14.01 -7.42
CA SER A 265 -7.93 13.84 -6.32
C SER A 265 -7.22 13.57 -4.97
N THR A 266 -6.11 12.84 -4.99
CA THR A 266 -5.30 12.60 -3.78
C THR A 266 -4.64 13.89 -3.29
N ILE A 267 -4.06 14.69 -4.19
CA ILE A 267 -3.44 15.98 -3.86
C ILE A 267 -4.49 16.96 -3.32
N GLU A 268 -5.63 17.08 -3.99
CA GLU A 268 -6.74 17.96 -3.57
C GLU A 268 -7.26 17.58 -2.19
N PHE A 269 -7.37 16.28 -1.90
CA PHE A 269 -7.76 15.82 -0.58
C PHE A 269 -6.76 16.25 0.50
N PHE A 270 -5.46 16.03 0.29
CA PHE A 270 -4.42 16.42 1.25
C PHE A 270 -4.26 17.93 1.41
N ASN A 271 -4.62 18.72 0.40
CA ASN A 271 -4.58 20.19 0.48
C ASN A 271 -5.65 20.78 1.39
N LYS A 272 -6.66 19.99 1.81
CA LYS A 272 -7.70 20.43 2.76
C LYS A 272 -7.20 20.54 4.21
N PHE A 273 -6.02 19.98 4.53
CA PHE A 273 -5.53 19.80 5.91
C PHE A 273 -4.16 20.41 6.18
#